data_859c108cdfa75259520a14d598172a45
#
_entry.id   859c108cdfa75259520a14d598172a45
#
_cell.length_a   1.000
_cell.length_b   1.000
_cell.length_c   1.000
_cell.angle_alpha   90.00
_cell.angle_beta   90.00
_cell.angle_gamma   90.00
#
_symmetry.space_group_name_H-M   'P 1'
#
loop_
_entity.id
_entity.type
_entity.pdbx_description
1 polymer ?
#
loop_
_entity_poly.entity_id
_entity_poly.type
_entity_poly.pdbx_seq_one_letter_code
_entity_poly.pdbx_strand_id
1 'polypeptide(L)'
;MTYKEQFIKFMVENGVLKFGEFTLKSGRKAPYFINTGNYKTGKQLAKLGEYYAQCIIDNKLEGETLVGPAYKGIPLAVATATALYSKFNKELNYTFDRKEVKDHGEGGLFDGKQLEDGEKVIIIEDVMTSGKALRETLPKLNAAAKVQVAGMIISVDRMERGLESSLSAVQEVYKEFGVKVYSIVTMADIIEAIEQGVIEGKEYLDKMKEYRKTYGVQ
;
A
#
# COMPACT_ATOMS: atom_id res chain seq x y z
N MET A 1 6.15 -21.69 -3.78
CA MET A 1 6.34 -20.32 -3.25
C MET A 1 5.08 -19.53 -3.55
N THR A 2 4.40 -19.04 -2.52
CA THR A 2 3.19 -18.19 -2.65
C THR A 2 3.53 -16.84 -3.26
N TYR A 3 2.54 -16.08 -3.72
CA TYR A 3 2.80 -14.73 -4.24
C TYR A 3 3.33 -13.77 -3.15
N LYS A 4 2.90 -13.96 -1.89
CA LYS A 4 3.40 -13.22 -0.74
C LYS A 4 4.89 -13.48 -0.49
N GLU A 5 5.31 -14.74 -0.49
CA GLU A 5 6.72 -15.11 -0.37
C GLU A 5 7.57 -14.54 -1.53
N GLN A 6 7.03 -14.59 -2.76
CA GLN A 6 7.69 -13.99 -3.92
C GLN A 6 7.83 -12.46 -3.74
N PHE A 7 6.81 -11.80 -3.21
CA PHE A 7 6.86 -10.36 -2.96
C PHE A 7 7.88 -10.01 -1.87
N ILE A 8 7.93 -10.76 -0.76
CA ILE A 8 8.92 -10.56 0.31
C ILE A 8 10.34 -10.72 -0.25
N LYS A 9 10.59 -11.77 -1.04
CA LYS A 9 11.87 -11.96 -1.71
C LYS A 9 12.21 -10.82 -2.65
N PHE A 10 11.26 -10.36 -3.44
CA PHE A 10 11.39 -9.19 -4.32
C PHE A 10 11.76 -7.92 -3.54
N MET A 11 11.18 -7.70 -2.36
CA MET A 11 11.54 -6.57 -1.49
C MET A 11 13.00 -6.64 -1.02
N VAL A 12 13.47 -7.82 -0.61
CA VAL A 12 14.86 -8.02 -0.16
C VAL A 12 15.84 -7.83 -1.33
N GLU A 13 15.61 -8.49 -2.46
CA GLU A 13 16.46 -8.41 -3.66
C GLU A 13 16.63 -6.97 -4.19
N ASN A 14 15.62 -6.12 -3.98
CA ASN A 14 15.64 -4.72 -4.40
C ASN A 14 16.06 -3.75 -3.28
N GLY A 15 16.48 -4.28 -2.12
CA GLY A 15 16.90 -3.48 -0.97
C GLY A 15 15.80 -2.59 -0.39
N VAL A 16 14.55 -2.95 -0.64
CA VAL A 16 13.36 -2.30 -0.06
C VAL A 16 13.16 -2.74 1.37
N LEU A 17 13.26 -4.05 1.64
CA LEU A 17 13.30 -4.60 2.99
C LEU A 17 14.76 -4.88 3.37
N LYS A 18 15.19 -4.34 4.49
CA LYS A 18 16.54 -4.54 5.07
C LYS A 18 16.42 -4.90 6.54
N PHE A 19 17.32 -5.76 7.00
CA PHE A 19 17.46 -6.12 8.40
C PHE A 19 18.70 -5.43 9.00
N GLY A 20 18.64 -5.03 10.27
CA GLY A 20 19.67 -4.28 10.95
C GLY A 20 19.12 -3.49 12.12
N GLU A 21 19.87 -2.53 12.63
CA GLU A 21 19.40 -1.61 13.66
C GLU A 21 19.09 -0.25 13.04
N PHE A 22 17.82 0.13 13.05
CA PHE A 22 17.36 1.37 12.44
C PHE A 22 16.57 2.22 13.44
N THR A 23 16.83 3.52 13.44
CA THR A 23 15.99 4.47 14.17
C THR A 23 14.94 5.02 13.21
N LEU A 24 13.67 4.72 13.48
CA LEU A 24 12.55 5.19 12.69
C LEU A 24 12.25 6.67 12.98
N LYS A 25 11.45 7.32 12.11
CA LYS A 25 10.98 8.70 12.35
C LYS A 25 10.21 8.87 13.66
N SER A 26 9.61 7.81 14.16
CA SER A 26 8.95 7.74 15.47
C SER A 26 9.90 7.73 16.67
N GLY A 27 11.23 7.64 16.44
CA GLY A 27 12.23 7.43 17.48
C GLY A 27 12.38 5.96 17.92
N ARG A 28 11.52 5.05 17.45
CA ARG A 28 11.62 3.61 17.77
C ARG A 28 12.86 3.01 17.11
N LYS A 29 13.56 2.15 17.83
CA LYS A 29 14.64 1.32 17.26
C LYS A 29 14.04 0.04 16.72
N ALA A 30 14.09 -0.13 15.41
CA ALA A 30 13.52 -1.28 14.72
C ALA A 30 14.62 -2.19 14.15
N PRO A 31 14.43 -3.53 14.17
CA PRO A 31 15.38 -4.48 13.60
C PRO A 31 15.26 -4.63 12.09
N TYR A 32 14.43 -3.82 11.45
CA TYR A 32 14.21 -3.80 10.02
C TYR A 32 13.89 -2.39 9.53
N PHE A 33 14.03 -2.18 8.23
CA PHE A 33 13.64 -0.94 7.55
C PHE A 33 13.02 -1.23 6.20
N ILE A 34 11.93 -0.54 5.88
CA ILE A 34 11.23 -0.64 4.60
C ILE A 34 11.34 0.71 3.88
N ASN A 35 11.97 0.70 2.70
CA ASN A 35 12.13 1.87 1.85
C ASN A 35 11.64 1.60 0.41
N THR A 36 10.37 1.86 0.16
CA THR A 36 9.75 1.73 -1.16
C THR A 36 10.34 2.67 -2.23
N GLY A 37 11.07 3.72 -1.81
CA GLY A 37 11.81 4.60 -2.72
C GLY A 37 12.97 3.90 -3.46
N ASN A 38 13.28 2.65 -3.12
CA ASN A 38 14.27 1.85 -3.85
C ASN A 38 13.71 1.17 -5.11
N TYR A 39 12.41 1.20 -5.34
CA TYR A 39 11.82 0.84 -6.63
C TYR A 39 12.02 2.00 -7.61
N LYS A 40 12.98 1.87 -8.55
CA LYS A 40 13.44 2.96 -9.42
C LYS A 40 13.39 2.63 -10.91
N THR A 41 13.14 1.37 -11.26
CA THR A 41 13.18 0.91 -12.66
C THR A 41 11.82 0.47 -13.16
N GLY A 42 11.61 0.53 -14.48
CA GLY A 42 10.38 0.03 -15.11
C GLY A 42 10.14 -1.45 -14.83
N LYS A 43 11.21 -2.28 -14.78
CA LYS A 43 11.11 -3.69 -14.42
C LYS A 43 10.55 -3.88 -12.99
N GLN A 44 11.06 -3.10 -12.04
CA GLN A 44 10.60 -3.14 -10.65
C GLN A 44 9.15 -2.68 -10.54
N LEU A 45 8.80 -1.57 -11.22
CA LEU A 45 7.44 -1.03 -11.21
C LEU A 45 6.43 -1.97 -11.86
N ALA A 46 6.77 -2.57 -13.00
CA ALA A 46 5.91 -3.56 -13.65
C ALA A 46 5.64 -4.77 -12.73
N LYS A 47 6.71 -5.28 -12.08
CA LYS A 47 6.56 -6.41 -11.14
C LYS A 47 5.75 -6.04 -9.90
N LEU A 48 5.95 -4.82 -9.39
CA LEU A 48 5.18 -4.28 -8.27
C LEU A 48 3.68 -4.19 -8.62
N GLY A 49 3.34 -3.68 -9.81
CA GLY A 49 1.96 -3.65 -10.31
C GLY A 49 1.31 -5.04 -10.35
N GLU A 50 2.08 -6.10 -10.72
CA GLU A 50 1.57 -7.48 -10.68
C GLU A 50 1.20 -7.94 -9.26
N TYR A 51 1.98 -7.58 -8.24
CA TYR A 51 1.67 -7.93 -6.84
C TYR A 51 0.45 -7.18 -6.31
N TYR A 52 0.29 -5.91 -6.65
CA TYR A 52 -0.92 -5.15 -6.31
C TYR A 52 -2.15 -5.73 -7.01
N ALA A 53 -2.04 -6.05 -8.30
CA ALA A 53 -3.11 -6.69 -9.07
C ALA A 53 -3.52 -8.03 -8.45
N GLN A 54 -2.54 -8.89 -8.09
CA GLN A 54 -2.81 -10.17 -7.42
C GLN A 54 -3.55 -9.96 -6.09
N CYS A 55 -3.16 -8.95 -5.31
CA CYS A 55 -3.84 -8.62 -4.05
C CYS A 55 -5.32 -8.23 -4.28
N ILE A 56 -5.63 -7.48 -5.34
CA ILE A 56 -7.01 -7.16 -5.74
C ILE A 56 -7.80 -8.43 -6.05
N ILE A 57 -7.22 -9.32 -6.86
CA ILE A 57 -7.87 -10.57 -7.30
C ILE A 57 -8.11 -11.51 -6.11
N ASP A 58 -7.12 -11.74 -5.27
CA ASP A 58 -7.21 -12.66 -4.13
C ASP A 58 -8.22 -12.19 -3.09
N ASN A 59 -8.31 -10.88 -2.86
CA ASN A 59 -9.29 -10.29 -1.96
C ASN A 59 -10.66 -10.06 -2.60
N LYS A 60 -10.85 -10.42 -3.89
CA LYS A 60 -12.09 -10.26 -4.65
C LYS A 60 -12.63 -8.82 -4.59
N LEU A 61 -11.71 -7.85 -4.64
CA LEU A 61 -12.11 -6.44 -4.60
C LEU A 61 -12.77 -6.04 -5.90
N GLU A 62 -13.97 -5.53 -5.78
CA GLU A 62 -14.73 -4.97 -6.88
C GLU A 62 -14.51 -3.46 -6.93
N GLY A 63 -14.09 -2.96 -8.08
CA GLY A 63 -13.89 -1.54 -8.35
C GLY A 63 -13.87 -1.30 -9.85
N GLU A 64 -14.11 -0.05 -10.23
CA GLU A 64 -14.16 0.42 -11.62
C GLU A 64 -12.94 1.29 -11.92
N THR A 65 -12.45 2.01 -10.90
CA THR A 65 -11.32 2.93 -11.04
C THR A 65 -10.32 2.77 -9.88
N LEU A 66 -9.03 2.73 -10.23
CA LEU A 66 -7.93 2.80 -9.29
C LEU A 66 -7.58 4.27 -9.03
N VAL A 67 -7.50 4.65 -7.75
CA VAL A 67 -7.10 5.99 -7.33
C VAL A 67 -5.68 5.95 -6.78
N GLY A 68 -4.77 6.68 -7.41
CA GLY A 68 -3.38 6.80 -6.96
C GLY A 68 -3.10 8.15 -6.31
N PRO A 69 -3.09 8.28 -4.97
CA PRO A 69 -2.74 9.53 -4.31
C PRO A 69 -1.35 10.05 -4.71
N ALA A 70 -1.26 11.34 -5.02
CA ALA A 70 0.01 11.94 -5.43
C ALA A 70 0.99 11.98 -4.24
N TYR A 71 2.24 11.54 -4.45
CA TYR A 71 2.86 11.26 -5.77
C TYR A 71 3.13 9.78 -6.00
N LYS A 72 3.38 8.97 -4.96
CA LYS A 72 3.79 7.57 -5.11
C LYS A 72 2.66 6.65 -5.56
N GLY A 73 1.42 6.97 -5.19
CA GLY A 73 0.25 6.23 -5.66
C GLY A 73 0.06 6.30 -7.18
N ILE A 74 0.48 7.38 -7.83
CA ILE A 74 0.32 7.56 -9.29
C ILE A 74 0.93 6.41 -10.08
N PRO A 75 2.26 6.18 -10.03
CA PRO A 75 2.87 5.09 -10.79
C PRO A 75 2.36 3.72 -10.35
N LEU A 76 1.99 3.55 -9.07
CA LEU A 76 1.43 2.30 -8.57
C LEU A 76 0.06 1.99 -9.16
N ALA A 77 -0.86 2.98 -9.20
CA ALA A 77 -2.19 2.81 -9.79
C ALA A 77 -2.09 2.45 -11.28
N VAL A 78 -1.26 3.16 -12.04
CA VAL A 78 -1.05 2.90 -13.47
C VAL A 78 -0.46 1.50 -13.70
N ALA A 79 0.60 1.13 -12.95
CA ALA A 79 1.21 -0.19 -13.06
C ALA A 79 0.22 -1.31 -12.68
N THR A 80 -0.60 -1.07 -11.66
CA THR A 80 -1.62 -2.04 -11.22
C THR A 80 -2.72 -2.21 -12.27
N ALA A 81 -3.24 -1.11 -12.86
CA ALA A 81 -4.23 -1.17 -13.94
C ALA A 81 -3.69 -1.94 -15.15
N THR A 82 -2.44 -1.65 -15.55
CA THR A 82 -1.76 -2.36 -16.64
C THR A 82 -1.61 -3.85 -16.33
N ALA A 83 -1.25 -4.22 -15.10
CA ALA A 83 -1.09 -5.60 -14.69
C ALA A 83 -2.43 -6.35 -14.60
N LEU A 84 -3.49 -5.69 -14.12
CA LEU A 84 -4.85 -6.27 -14.09
C LEU A 84 -5.30 -6.64 -15.50
N TYR A 85 -5.10 -5.76 -16.48
CA TYR A 85 -5.44 -6.05 -17.85
C TYR A 85 -4.57 -7.18 -18.44
N SER A 86 -3.25 -7.03 -18.37
CA SER A 86 -2.31 -7.93 -19.05
C SER A 86 -2.26 -9.34 -18.47
N LYS A 87 -2.49 -9.51 -17.15
CA LYS A 87 -2.36 -10.79 -16.44
C LYS A 87 -3.69 -11.45 -16.10
N PHE A 88 -4.73 -10.63 -15.85
CA PHE A 88 -6.02 -11.12 -15.33
C PHE A 88 -7.18 -10.82 -16.28
N ASN A 89 -6.92 -10.20 -17.44
CA ASN A 89 -7.93 -9.75 -18.39
C ASN A 89 -9.06 -8.93 -17.71
N LYS A 90 -8.67 -8.14 -16.70
CA LYS A 90 -9.58 -7.26 -15.95
C LYS A 90 -9.22 -5.82 -16.25
N GLU A 91 -10.12 -5.12 -16.94
CA GLU A 91 -9.97 -3.72 -17.27
C GLU A 91 -10.51 -2.85 -16.13
N LEU A 92 -9.66 -1.96 -15.58
CA LEU A 92 -10.02 -0.90 -14.66
C LEU A 92 -9.45 0.41 -15.15
N ASN A 93 -10.20 1.48 -14.92
CA ASN A 93 -9.71 2.83 -15.13
C ASN A 93 -8.67 3.20 -14.05
N TYR A 94 -7.96 4.30 -14.27
CA TYR A 94 -7.13 4.92 -13.24
C TYR A 94 -7.34 6.42 -13.21
N THR A 95 -7.14 6.99 -12.04
CA THR A 95 -7.13 8.43 -11.78
C THR A 95 -6.18 8.75 -10.64
N PHE A 96 -5.74 9.98 -10.53
CA PHE A 96 -4.90 10.45 -9.44
C PHE A 96 -5.18 11.90 -9.12
N ASP A 97 -5.00 12.28 -7.84
CA ASP A 97 -5.25 13.64 -7.41
C ASP A 97 -4.13 14.60 -7.84
N ARG A 98 -4.53 15.82 -8.12
CA ARG A 98 -3.62 16.95 -8.34
C ARG A 98 -3.33 17.64 -7.00
N LYS A 99 -2.11 18.12 -6.80
CA LYS A 99 -1.79 18.98 -5.66
C LYS A 99 -2.24 20.41 -5.85
N GLU A 100 -2.37 20.85 -7.09
CA GLU A 100 -2.84 22.18 -7.46
C GLU A 100 -4.06 22.07 -8.36
N VAL A 101 -5.10 22.85 -8.06
CA VAL A 101 -6.31 22.93 -8.89
C VAL A 101 -5.94 23.62 -10.20
N LYS A 102 -6.30 23.01 -11.33
CA LYS A 102 -6.09 23.60 -12.65
C LYS A 102 -7.31 24.42 -13.04
N ASP A 103 -7.10 25.71 -13.30
CA ASP A 103 -8.19 26.64 -13.67
C ASP A 103 -8.54 26.60 -15.17
N HIS A 104 -7.75 25.91 -15.99
CA HIS A 104 -7.88 25.87 -17.46
C HIS A 104 -7.80 24.45 -18.03
N GLY A 105 -8.56 24.21 -19.11
CA GLY A 105 -8.65 22.93 -19.80
C GLY A 105 -9.61 21.96 -19.12
N GLU A 106 -9.29 20.67 -19.13
CA GLU A 106 -9.99 19.67 -18.30
C GLU A 106 -9.65 19.92 -16.83
N GLY A 107 -10.31 20.93 -16.24
CA GLY A 107 -10.15 21.32 -14.85
C GLY A 107 -10.56 20.21 -13.90
N GLY A 108 -10.15 20.33 -12.61
CA GLY A 108 -10.62 19.43 -11.57
C GLY A 108 -9.51 19.00 -10.61
N LEU A 109 -9.93 18.27 -9.60
CA LEU A 109 -9.07 17.74 -8.53
C LEU A 109 -8.30 16.48 -8.97
N PHE A 110 -8.78 15.78 -10.01
CA PHE A 110 -8.23 14.53 -10.50
C PHE A 110 -7.82 14.60 -11.96
N ASP A 111 -6.84 13.79 -12.33
CA ASP A 111 -6.35 13.57 -13.69
C ASP A 111 -6.47 12.08 -14.04
N GLY A 112 -6.76 11.77 -15.32
CA GLY A 112 -7.15 10.44 -15.77
C GLY A 112 -8.67 10.33 -15.91
N LYS A 113 -9.27 9.19 -15.55
CA LYS A 113 -10.74 9.01 -15.57
C LYS A 113 -11.39 10.01 -14.61
N GLN A 114 -12.34 10.79 -15.13
CA GLN A 114 -13.17 11.65 -14.29
C GLN A 114 -14.16 10.80 -13.50
N LEU A 115 -14.24 11.03 -12.20
CA LEU A 115 -15.06 10.24 -11.29
C LEU A 115 -16.55 10.58 -11.43
N GLU A 116 -17.41 9.59 -11.26
CA GLU A 116 -18.87 9.70 -11.37
C GLU A 116 -19.57 9.26 -10.09
N ASP A 117 -20.77 9.78 -9.85
CA ASP A 117 -21.57 9.42 -8.67
C ASP A 117 -21.92 7.93 -8.68
N GLY A 118 -21.69 7.26 -7.57
CA GLY A 118 -21.94 5.83 -7.39
C GLY A 118 -20.78 4.92 -7.81
N GLU A 119 -19.74 5.47 -8.46
CA GLU A 119 -18.59 4.70 -8.93
C GLU A 119 -17.83 4.06 -7.77
N LYS A 120 -17.43 2.79 -7.92
CA LYS A 120 -16.60 2.08 -6.95
C LYS A 120 -15.14 2.30 -7.25
N VAL A 121 -14.39 2.80 -6.26
CA VAL A 121 -12.96 3.08 -6.39
C VAL A 121 -12.12 2.23 -5.43
N ILE A 122 -10.90 1.87 -5.87
CA ILE A 122 -9.89 1.21 -5.04
C ILE A 122 -8.69 2.16 -4.95
N ILE A 123 -8.28 2.52 -3.74
CA ILE A 123 -7.13 3.41 -3.50
C ILE A 123 -5.85 2.57 -3.48
N ILE A 124 -4.81 3.02 -4.18
CA ILE A 124 -3.50 2.35 -4.26
C ILE A 124 -2.43 3.25 -3.65
N GLU A 125 -1.77 2.78 -2.60
CA GLU A 125 -0.71 3.54 -1.91
C GLU A 125 0.49 2.62 -1.62
N ASP A 126 1.66 3.20 -1.35
CA ASP A 126 2.88 2.43 -1.09
C ASP A 126 2.89 1.77 0.31
N VAL A 127 2.83 2.56 1.36
CA VAL A 127 2.79 2.14 2.77
C VAL A 127 1.90 3.09 3.58
N MET A 128 1.36 2.59 4.68
CA MET A 128 0.61 3.42 5.61
C MET A 128 1.38 3.58 6.93
N THR A 129 1.60 4.83 7.36
CA THR A 129 2.21 5.13 8.67
C THR A 129 1.23 5.79 9.63
N SER A 130 0.48 6.78 9.17
CA SER A 130 -0.51 7.52 9.96
C SER A 130 -1.87 7.65 9.27
N GLY A 131 -2.06 7.03 8.10
CA GLY A 131 -3.27 7.21 7.30
C GLY A 131 -3.42 8.60 6.66
N LYS A 132 -2.36 9.43 6.68
CA LYS A 132 -2.40 10.81 6.15
C LYS A 132 -2.87 10.86 4.70
N ALA A 133 -2.32 10.00 3.84
CA ALA A 133 -2.71 9.97 2.42
C ALA A 133 -4.22 9.78 2.24
N LEU A 134 -4.82 8.84 2.98
CA LEU A 134 -6.26 8.61 2.92
C LEU A 134 -7.06 9.82 3.43
N ARG A 135 -6.64 10.41 4.57
CA ARG A 135 -7.30 11.60 5.13
C ARG A 135 -7.28 12.81 4.18
N GLU A 136 -6.24 12.93 3.36
CA GLU A 136 -6.13 13.97 2.34
C GLU A 136 -6.90 13.63 1.05
N THR A 137 -7.00 12.33 0.70
CA THR A 137 -7.64 11.89 -0.55
C THR A 137 -9.16 11.81 -0.44
N LEU A 138 -9.70 11.33 0.69
CA LEU A 138 -11.16 11.18 0.87
C LEU A 138 -11.95 12.48 0.69
N PRO A 139 -11.54 13.63 1.26
CA PRO A 139 -12.24 14.90 1.01
C PRO A 139 -12.23 15.31 -0.46
N LYS A 140 -11.13 15.04 -1.18
CA LYS A 140 -11.03 15.34 -2.61
C LYS A 140 -11.94 14.43 -3.44
N LEU A 141 -12.00 13.13 -3.11
CA LEU A 141 -12.93 12.19 -3.74
C LEU A 141 -14.38 12.65 -3.57
N ASN A 142 -14.76 12.98 -2.33
CA ASN A 142 -16.10 13.45 -2.01
C ASN A 142 -16.46 14.79 -2.67
N ALA A 143 -15.46 15.65 -2.93
CA ALA A 143 -15.64 16.91 -3.65
C ALA A 143 -15.78 16.69 -5.17
N ALA A 144 -15.20 15.63 -5.72
CA ALA A 144 -15.26 15.32 -7.15
C ALA A 144 -16.55 14.59 -7.50
N ALA A 145 -16.93 13.56 -6.73
CA ALA A 145 -18.13 12.75 -6.96
C ALA A 145 -18.50 11.94 -5.70
N LYS A 146 -19.75 11.45 -5.61
CA LYS A 146 -20.18 10.55 -4.52
C LYS A 146 -19.74 9.13 -4.80
N VAL A 147 -18.43 8.87 -4.75
CA VAL A 147 -17.86 7.55 -4.99
C VAL A 147 -17.99 6.63 -3.78
N GLN A 148 -17.92 5.32 -4.03
CA GLN A 148 -17.83 4.28 -3.00
C GLN A 148 -16.42 3.74 -2.93
N VAL A 149 -15.72 3.93 -1.80
CA VAL A 149 -14.37 3.37 -1.61
C VAL A 149 -14.50 1.90 -1.22
N ALA A 150 -14.22 1.01 -2.18
CA ALA A 150 -14.27 -0.45 -1.98
C ALA A 150 -13.14 -0.95 -1.06
N GLY A 151 -12.02 -0.23 -1.03
CA GLY A 151 -10.90 -0.50 -0.16
C GLY A 151 -9.65 0.27 -0.56
N MET A 152 -8.62 0.12 0.24
CA MET A 152 -7.29 0.65 -0.02
C MET A 152 -6.27 -0.48 0.00
N ILE A 153 -5.30 -0.46 -0.90
CA ILE A 153 -4.22 -1.45 -0.93
C ILE A 153 -2.88 -0.77 -0.67
N ILE A 154 -2.10 -1.39 0.20
CA ILE A 154 -0.72 -1.00 0.51
C ILE A 154 0.22 -2.19 0.31
N SER A 155 1.51 -1.92 0.16
CA SER A 155 2.50 -2.99 -0.02
C SER A 155 2.71 -3.81 1.25
N VAL A 156 2.91 -3.13 2.39
CA VAL A 156 3.22 -3.78 3.67
C VAL A 156 2.41 -3.14 4.80
N ASP A 157 1.68 -3.96 5.55
CA ASP A 157 1.19 -3.58 6.86
C ASP A 157 2.22 -4.00 7.93
N ARG A 158 2.82 -3.00 8.58
CA ARG A 158 3.79 -3.25 9.64
C ARG A 158 3.15 -3.77 10.94
N MET A 159 1.83 -3.69 11.03
CA MET A 159 1.05 -4.08 12.21
C MET A 159 1.52 -3.39 13.50
N GLU A 160 1.99 -2.16 13.41
CA GLU A 160 2.49 -1.37 14.54
C GLU A 160 1.42 -0.41 15.04
N ARG A 161 1.28 -0.32 16.36
CA ARG A 161 0.43 0.70 16.99
C ARG A 161 0.98 2.11 16.76
N GLY A 162 0.09 3.08 16.72
CA GLY A 162 0.44 4.50 16.67
C GLY A 162 1.32 4.92 17.87
N LEU A 163 1.84 6.15 17.85
CA LEU A 163 2.61 6.69 18.98
C LEU A 163 1.70 6.98 20.19
N GLU A 164 0.51 7.49 19.92
CA GLU A 164 -0.47 7.90 20.92
C GLU A 164 -1.74 7.03 20.90
N SER A 165 -1.67 5.87 20.25
CA SER A 165 -2.81 4.98 20.03
C SER A 165 -2.44 3.53 20.29
N SER A 166 -3.38 2.75 20.81
CA SER A 166 -3.27 1.30 20.89
C SER A 166 -3.57 0.60 19.55
N LEU A 167 -4.13 1.32 18.58
CA LEU A 167 -4.49 0.82 17.26
C LEU A 167 -3.34 1.04 16.26
N SER A 168 -3.27 0.18 15.23
CA SER A 168 -2.44 0.46 14.06
C SER A 168 -3.08 1.52 13.17
N ALA A 169 -2.29 2.10 12.26
CA ALA A 169 -2.80 3.05 11.27
C ALA A 169 -3.94 2.45 10.41
N VAL A 170 -3.84 1.16 10.08
CA VAL A 170 -4.89 0.41 9.37
C VAL A 170 -6.17 0.31 10.18
N GLN A 171 -6.05 -0.01 11.47
CA GLN A 171 -7.20 -0.10 12.38
C GLN A 171 -7.83 1.28 12.64
N GLU A 172 -7.02 2.34 12.78
CA GLU A 172 -7.53 3.72 12.94
C GLU A 172 -8.32 4.18 11.73
N VAL A 173 -7.78 3.97 10.53
CA VAL A 173 -8.44 4.31 9.26
C VAL A 173 -9.77 3.59 9.12
N TYR A 174 -9.81 2.30 9.45
CA TYR A 174 -11.07 1.55 9.43
C TYR A 174 -12.09 2.09 10.43
N LYS A 175 -11.66 2.39 11.65
CA LYS A 175 -12.52 2.96 12.70
C LYS A 175 -13.07 4.34 12.34
N GLU A 176 -12.24 5.18 11.70
CA GLU A 176 -12.57 6.57 11.39
C GLU A 176 -13.43 6.69 10.13
N PHE A 177 -13.09 5.93 9.08
CA PHE A 177 -13.68 6.10 7.74
C PHE A 177 -14.46 4.88 7.22
N GLY A 178 -14.42 3.75 7.92
CA GLY A 178 -15.00 2.49 7.43
C GLY A 178 -14.26 1.89 6.23
N VAL A 179 -13.12 2.46 5.82
CA VAL A 179 -12.33 2.00 4.67
C VAL A 179 -11.43 0.84 5.09
N LYS A 180 -11.67 -0.33 4.51
CA LYS A 180 -10.82 -1.50 4.74
C LYS A 180 -9.51 -1.37 3.98
N VAL A 181 -8.40 -1.58 4.69
CA VAL A 181 -7.06 -1.59 4.11
C VAL A 181 -6.59 -3.02 3.95
N TYR A 182 -6.12 -3.35 2.76
CA TYR A 182 -5.51 -4.63 2.42
C TYR A 182 -4.03 -4.42 2.17
N SER A 183 -3.20 -5.35 2.61
CA SER A 183 -1.77 -5.33 2.32
C SER A 183 -1.37 -6.53 1.47
N ILE A 184 -0.37 -6.36 0.61
CA ILE A 184 0.22 -7.49 -0.12
C ILE A 184 0.81 -8.47 0.90
N VAL A 185 1.57 -7.93 1.88
CA VAL A 185 2.12 -8.69 3.00
C VAL A 185 2.00 -7.91 4.30
N THR A 186 2.04 -8.65 5.41
CA THR A 186 2.13 -8.09 6.76
C THR A 186 3.51 -8.35 7.35
N MET A 187 3.83 -7.72 8.48
CA MET A 187 5.04 -8.04 9.25
C MET A 187 5.02 -9.48 9.77
N ALA A 188 3.84 -10.07 9.99
CA ALA A 188 3.71 -11.47 10.35
C ALA A 188 4.17 -12.39 9.21
N ASP A 189 3.74 -12.10 7.96
CA ASP A 189 4.17 -12.86 6.78
C ASP A 189 5.70 -12.78 6.58
N ILE A 190 6.31 -11.62 6.89
CA ILE A 190 7.78 -11.45 6.78
C ILE A 190 8.51 -12.29 7.83
N ILE A 191 8.05 -12.29 9.07
CA ILE A 191 8.62 -13.12 10.13
C ILE A 191 8.53 -14.59 9.77
N GLU A 192 7.37 -15.04 9.31
CA GLU A 192 7.15 -16.43 8.85
C GLU A 192 8.08 -16.80 7.70
N ALA A 193 8.29 -15.90 6.72
CA ALA A 193 9.20 -16.14 5.60
C ALA A 193 10.66 -16.33 6.06
N ILE A 194 11.10 -15.65 7.13
CA ILE A 194 12.42 -15.86 7.74
C ILE A 194 12.45 -17.23 8.45
N GLU A 195 11.42 -17.56 9.22
CA GLU A 195 11.33 -18.85 9.94
C GLU A 195 11.40 -20.05 8.99
N GLN A 196 10.70 -19.95 7.87
CA GLN A 196 10.66 -20.98 6.82
C GLN A 196 11.91 -20.99 5.93
N GLY A 197 12.82 -20.02 6.07
CA GLY A 197 14.03 -19.91 5.24
C GLY A 197 13.78 -19.47 3.81
N VAL A 198 12.65 -18.81 3.54
CA VAL A 198 12.34 -18.19 2.24
C VAL A 198 13.27 -17.04 1.93
N ILE A 199 13.65 -16.29 2.97
CA ILE A 199 14.64 -15.20 2.95
C ILE A 199 15.62 -15.36 4.09
N GLU A 200 16.80 -14.76 3.95
CA GLU A 200 17.79 -14.62 5.03
C GLU A 200 17.29 -13.64 6.11
N GLY A 201 17.92 -13.67 7.31
CA GLY A 201 17.60 -12.76 8.41
C GLY A 201 17.33 -13.46 9.73
N LYS A 202 17.68 -14.75 9.87
CA LYS A 202 17.47 -15.54 11.11
C LYS A 202 18.11 -14.88 12.33
N GLU A 203 19.24 -14.19 12.16
CA GLU A 203 19.95 -13.45 13.22
C GLU A 203 19.14 -12.27 13.78
N TYR A 204 18.13 -11.79 13.05
CA TYR A 204 17.23 -10.70 13.48
C TYR A 204 15.89 -11.19 14.00
N LEU A 205 15.58 -12.48 13.88
CA LEU A 205 14.24 -13.04 14.12
C LEU A 205 13.76 -12.77 15.56
N ASP A 206 14.63 -13.02 16.56
CA ASP A 206 14.27 -12.79 17.97
C ASP A 206 14.03 -11.30 18.26
N LYS A 207 14.86 -10.42 17.68
CA LYS A 207 14.68 -8.97 17.78
C LYS A 207 13.37 -8.52 17.11
N MET A 208 12.99 -9.11 15.98
CA MET A 208 11.72 -8.82 15.29
C MET A 208 10.50 -9.27 16.11
N LYS A 209 10.56 -10.45 16.70
CA LYS A 209 9.51 -10.96 17.60
C LYS A 209 9.34 -10.07 18.84
N GLU A 210 10.45 -9.68 19.48
CA GLU A 210 10.43 -8.78 20.63
C GLU A 210 9.91 -7.38 20.26
N TYR A 211 10.33 -6.84 19.12
CA TYR A 211 9.85 -5.57 18.60
C TYR A 211 8.33 -5.63 18.35
N ARG A 212 7.83 -6.72 17.73
CA ARG A 212 6.40 -6.91 17.49
C ARG A 212 5.62 -7.08 18.79
N LYS A 213 6.16 -7.78 19.80
CA LYS A 213 5.56 -7.89 21.12
C LYS A 213 5.44 -6.53 21.80
N THR A 214 6.43 -5.66 21.63
CA THR A 214 6.49 -4.34 22.26
C THR A 214 5.60 -3.31 21.56
N TYR A 215 5.59 -3.29 20.23
CA TYR A 215 4.97 -2.23 19.44
C TYR A 215 3.85 -2.72 18.51
N GLY A 216 3.67 -4.01 18.38
CA GLY A 216 2.67 -4.58 17.47
C GLY A 216 1.24 -4.47 17.98
N VAL A 217 0.31 -4.61 17.05
CA VAL A 217 -1.11 -4.87 17.29
C VAL A 217 -1.42 -6.33 16.95
N GLN A 218 -2.47 -6.86 17.56
CA GLN A 218 -2.96 -8.21 17.26
C GLN A 218 -3.90 -8.20 16.07
#